data_9e8e29d8c69021c2bd092a9fcf70c0f0
#
_entry.id   9e8e29d8c69021c2bd092a9fcf70c0f0
#
_cell.length_a   1.000
_cell.length_b   1.000
_cell.length_c   1.000
_cell.angle_alpha   90.00
_cell.angle_beta   90.00
_cell.angle_gamma   90.00
#
_symmetry.space_group_name_H-M   'P 1'
#
loop_
_entity.id
_entity.type
_entity.pdbx_description
1 polymer ?
#
loop_
_entity_poly.entity_id
_entity_poly.type
_entity_poly.pdbx_seq_one_letter_code
_entity_poly.pdbx_strand_id
1 'polypeptide(L)'
;MFNVLAIAFPDWLTNWDLGIDNWIQSWHTPWLDKVFTFITHLGDEGIIWIALALLLLCFKKTRKIGITMALGLIITTIVGNEILKKIIERPRPFDTPGALLDGDSLLVPRPGQFSFPSGHTGSSFASAVAIVLYDRKIGIPALILAALIAFSRLYVYVHFPTDVMAGAILGTLSGLAAFFLWRKWLEKLVVKGWNKLFKKHTIEHI
;
A
#
# COMPACT_ATOMS: atom_id res chain seq x y z
N MET A 1 15.22 19.07 -20.80
CA MET A 1 15.96 18.28 -19.81
C MET A 1 15.60 18.90 -18.45
N PHE A 2 14.53 18.42 -17.83
CA PHE A 2 14.15 18.91 -16.51
C PHE A 2 15.10 18.26 -15.49
N ASN A 3 15.98 19.06 -14.90
CA ASN A 3 16.68 18.65 -13.68
C ASN A 3 15.62 18.53 -12.60
N VAL A 4 15.03 17.35 -12.46
CA VAL A 4 14.24 17.02 -11.27
C VAL A 4 15.25 17.01 -10.14
N LEU A 5 15.10 17.92 -9.19
CA LEU A 5 15.87 17.94 -7.96
C LEU A 5 15.57 16.65 -7.21
N ALA A 6 16.38 15.60 -7.44
CA ALA A 6 16.37 14.43 -6.61
C ALA A 6 16.50 14.90 -5.17
N ILE A 7 15.49 14.64 -4.34
CA ILE A 7 15.54 15.04 -2.93
C ILE A 7 16.52 14.07 -2.27
N ALA A 8 17.77 14.53 -2.10
CA ALA A 8 18.79 13.75 -1.44
C ALA A 8 18.41 13.53 0.03
N PHE A 9 18.27 12.27 0.42
CA PHE A 9 18.16 11.92 1.83
C PHE A 9 19.51 12.22 2.51
N PRO A 10 19.52 12.87 3.68
CA PRO A 10 20.76 13.13 4.41
C PRO A 10 21.51 11.84 4.73
N ASP A 11 22.84 11.85 4.65
CA ASP A 11 23.65 10.65 4.90
C ASP A 11 23.39 10.03 6.26
N TRP A 12 23.17 10.84 7.31
CA TRP A 12 22.84 10.35 8.65
C TRP A 12 21.56 9.51 8.67
N LEU A 13 20.53 9.88 7.87
CA LEU A 13 19.27 9.17 7.78
C LEU A 13 19.43 7.87 6.97
N THR A 14 20.17 7.94 5.86
CA THR A 14 20.47 6.76 5.05
C THR A 14 21.29 5.74 5.85
N ASN A 15 22.28 6.19 6.63
CA ASN A 15 23.08 5.33 7.50
C ASN A 15 22.25 4.72 8.64
N TRP A 16 21.31 5.47 9.20
CA TRP A 16 20.38 4.97 10.21
C TRP A 16 19.45 3.89 9.62
N ASP A 17 18.88 4.14 8.45
CA ASP A 17 18.04 3.19 7.73
C ASP A 17 18.82 1.90 7.40
N LEU A 18 20.02 2.02 6.82
CA LEU A 18 20.89 0.87 6.54
C LEU A 18 21.28 0.11 7.78
N GLY A 19 21.52 0.80 8.89
CA GLY A 19 21.85 0.14 10.18
C GLY A 19 20.73 -0.79 10.64
N ILE A 20 19.47 -0.35 10.49
CA ILE A 20 18.30 -1.19 10.83
C ILE A 20 18.15 -2.34 9.84
N ASP A 21 18.26 -2.06 8.53
CA ASP A 21 18.14 -3.09 7.49
C ASP A 21 19.21 -4.16 7.67
N ASN A 22 20.47 -3.77 7.88
CA ASN A 22 21.58 -4.70 8.11
C ASN A 22 21.40 -5.51 9.41
N TRP A 23 20.83 -4.90 10.46
CA TRP A 23 20.49 -5.63 11.68
C TRP A 23 19.39 -6.68 11.43
N ILE A 24 18.35 -6.36 10.65
CA ILE A 24 17.31 -7.32 10.27
C ILE A 24 17.91 -8.49 9.48
N GLN A 25 18.96 -8.29 8.66
CA GLN A 25 19.61 -9.37 7.93
C GLN A 25 20.25 -10.41 8.87
N SER A 26 20.62 -10.04 10.10
CA SER A 26 21.12 -11.00 11.08
C SER A 26 20.08 -12.03 11.56
N TRP A 27 18.79 -11.80 11.28
CA TRP A 27 17.68 -12.69 11.65
C TRP A 27 17.39 -13.76 10.61
N HIS A 28 18.08 -13.73 9.44
CA HIS A 28 17.83 -14.65 8.35
C HIS A 28 18.07 -16.10 8.77
N THR A 29 17.07 -16.93 8.54
CA THR A 29 17.12 -18.39 8.67
C THR A 29 16.28 -18.99 7.54
N PRO A 30 16.59 -20.21 7.06
CA PRO A 30 15.87 -20.82 5.95
C PRO A 30 14.36 -20.90 6.14
N TRP A 31 13.89 -20.96 7.38
CA TRP A 31 12.46 -20.97 7.69
C TRP A 31 11.84 -19.57 7.60
N LEU A 32 12.47 -18.57 8.23
CA LEU A 32 11.99 -17.17 8.18
C LEU A 32 12.04 -16.61 6.76
N ASP A 33 13.07 -16.98 5.98
CA ASP A 33 13.18 -16.58 4.58
C ASP A 33 11.96 -17.03 3.76
N LYS A 34 11.54 -18.29 3.92
CA LYS A 34 10.32 -18.81 3.28
C LYS A 34 9.07 -18.07 3.72
N VAL A 35 8.95 -17.80 5.03
CA VAL A 35 7.77 -17.10 5.60
C VAL A 35 7.69 -15.67 5.07
N PHE A 36 8.76 -14.89 5.16
CA PHE A 36 8.72 -13.50 4.74
C PHE A 36 8.71 -13.32 3.21
N THR A 37 9.30 -14.25 2.45
CA THR A 37 9.13 -14.31 1.00
C THR A 37 7.67 -14.58 0.63
N PHE A 38 7.00 -15.51 1.30
CA PHE A 38 5.57 -15.74 1.09
C PHE A 38 4.72 -14.51 1.44
N ILE A 39 4.97 -13.90 2.61
CA ILE A 39 4.21 -12.73 3.07
C ILE A 39 4.41 -11.54 2.11
N THR A 40 5.63 -11.30 1.61
CA THR A 40 5.87 -10.18 0.70
C THR A 40 5.12 -10.36 -0.62
N HIS A 41 5.03 -11.58 -1.15
CA HIS A 41 4.27 -11.87 -2.37
C HIS A 41 2.76 -11.61 -2.24
N LEU A 42 2.20 -11.70 -1.03
CA LEU A 42 0.80 -11.29 -0.81
C LEU A 42 0.57 -9.80 -1.11
N GLY A 43 1.63 -8.99 -0.99
CA GLY A 43 1.57 -7.55 -1.27
C GLY A 43 1.88 -7.16 -2.71
N ASP A 44 2.29 -8.09 -3.57
CA ASP A 44 2.72 -7.80 -4.94
C ASP A 44 1.60 -7.12 -5.72
N GLU A 45 1.93 -5.96 -6.32
CA GLU A 45 1.00 -5.10 -7.07
C GLU A 45 -0.32 -4.78 -6.33
N GLY A 46 -0.38 -5.07 -5.03
CA GLY A 46 -1.61 -4.93 -4.25
C GLY A 46 -2.72 -5.92 -4.60
N ILE A 47 -2.39 -7.02 -5.30
CA ILE A 47 -3.36 -7.97 -5.88
C ILE A 47 -4.31 -8.53 -4.83
N ILE A 48 -3.82 -8.93 -3.65
CA ILE A 48 -4.70 -9.45 -2.58
C ILE A 48 -5.76 -8.42 -2.15
N TRP A 49 -5.36 -7.15 -2.08
CA TRP A 49 -6.26 -6.07 -1.68
C TRP A 49 -7.25 -5.70 -2.78
N ILE A 50 -6.80 -5.73 -4.05
CA ILE A 50 -7.67 -5.54 -5.22
C ILE A 50 -8.70 -6.67 -5.28
N ALA A 51 -8.26 -7.93 -5.16
CA ALA A 51 -9.15 -9.10 -5.18
C ALA A 51 -10.17 -9.02 -4.05
N LEU A 52 -9.75 -8.66 -2.82
CA LEU A 52 -10.64 -8.50 -1.69
C LEU A 52 -11.62 -7.33 -1.92
N ALA A 53 -11.18 -6.20 -2.45
CA ALA A 53 -12.07 -5.09 -2.78
C ALA A 53 -13.14 -5.51 -3.79
N LEU A 54 -12.75 -6.20 -4.87
CA LEU A 54 -13.68 -6.72 -5.88
C LEU A 54 -14.68 -7.71 -5.29
N LEU A 55 -14.21 -8.63 -4.45
CA LEU A 55 -15.08 -9.58 -3.74
C LEU A 55 -16.12 -8.85 -2.87
N LEU A 56 -15.70 -7.83 -2.10
CA LEU A 56 -16.59 -7.07 -1.24
C LEU A 56 -17.60 -6.22 -2.04
N LEU A 57 -17.29 -5.84 -3.28
CA LEU A 57 -18.23 -5.15 -4.18
C LEU A 57 -19.40 -6.05 -4.59
N CYS A 58 -19.24 -7.37 -4.66
CA CYS A 58 -20.29 -8.30 -5.07
C CYS A 58 -21.44 -8.37 -4.07
N PHE A 59 -21.24 -8.05 -2.79
CA PHE A 59 -22.24 -8.18 -1.75
C PHE A 59 -22.78 -6.81 -1.30
N LYS A 60 -24.10 -6.63 -1.28
CA LYS A 60 -24.74 -5.35 -0.89
C LYS A 60 -24.29 -4.81 0.48
N LYS A 61 -24.07 -5.71 1.46
CA LYS A 61 -23.67 -5.34 2.83
C LYS A 61 -22.25 -4.80 2.94
N THR A 62 -21.34 -5.29 2.12
CA THR A 62 -19.90 -4.97 2.17
C THR A 62 -19.44 -4.05 1.04
N ARG A 63 -20.31 -3.78 0.06
CA ARG A 63 -19.99 -2.98 -1.13
C ARG A 63 -19.34 -1.61 -0.81
N LYS A 64 -19.83 -0.94 0.23
CA LYS A 64 -19.24 0.33 0.70
C LYS A 64 -17.77 0.18 1.14
N ILE A 65 -17.41 -0.95 1.74
CA ILE A 65 -16.02 -1.26 2.12
C ILE A 65 -15.19 -1.44 0.85
N GLY A 66 -15.66 -2.27 -0.09
CA GLY A 66 -14.97 -2.51 -1.36
C GLY A 66 -14.72 -1.23 -2.16
N ILE A 67 -15.72 -0.32 -2.23
CA ILE A 67 -15.57 0.98 -2.91
C ILE A 67 -14.51 1.83 -2.20
N THR A 68 -14.57 1.91 -0.87
CA THR A 68 -13.60 2.69 -0.09
C THR A 68 -12.19 2.14 -0.23
N MET A 69 -12.00 0.81 -0.23
CA MET A 69 -10.73 0.18 -0.50
C MET A 69 -10.21 0.54 -1.90
N ALA A 70 -11.04 0.41 -2.94
CA ALA A 70 -10.66 0.74 -4.31
C ALA A 70 -10.23 2.21 -4.44
N LEU A 71 -10.97 3.15 -3.84
CA LEU A 71 -10.60 4.56 -3.81
C LEU A 71 -9.27 4.79 -3.07
N GLY A 72 -9.07 4.16 -1.92
CA GLY A 72 -7.83 4.25 -1.15
C GLY A 72 -6.63 3.73 -1.93
N LEU A 73 -6.79 2.59 -2.63
CA LEU A 73 -5.77 2.02 -3.51
C LEU A 73 -5.43 2.97 -4.67
N ILE A 74 -6.43 3.56 -5.32
CA ILE A 74 -6.21 4.54 -6.40
C ILE A 74 -5.45 5.75 -5.88
N ILE A 75 -5.86 6.34 -4.76
CA ILE A 75 -5.21 7.52 -4.18
C ILE A 75 -3.75 7.20 -3.84
N THR A 76 -3.50 6.09 -3.13
CA THR A 76 -2.14 5.73 -2.72
C THR A 76 -1.24 5.40 -3.91
N THR A 77 -1.77 4.78 -4.97
CA THR A 77 -1.02 4.49 -6.21
C THR A 77 -0.65 5.77 -6.94
N ILE A 78 -1.61 6.68 -7.14
CA ILE A 78 -1.35 7.95 -7.83
C ILE A 78 -0.34 8.79 -7.04
N VAL A 79 -0.58 9.02 -5.75
CA VAL A 79 0.28 9.88 -4.94
C VAL A 79 1.64 9.21 -4.70
N GLY A 80 1.67 7.93 -4.36
CA GLY A 80 2.90 7.20 -4.02
C GLY A 80 3.73 6.85 -5.26
N ASN A 81 3.16 6.09 -6.19
CA ASN A 81 3.94 5.53 -7.30
C ASN A 81 4.10 6.52 -8.47
N GLU A 82 3.04 7.28 -8.81
CA GLU A 82 3.10 8.16 -9.98
C GLU A 82 3.66 9.55 -9.67
N ILE A 83 3.53 10.03 -8.44
CA ILE A 83 3.99 11.37 -8.05
C ILE A 83 5.26 11.28 -7.20
N LEU A 84 5.16 10.80 -5.94
CA LEU A 84 6.27 10.87 -4.99
C LEU A 84 7.48 10.06 -5.44
N LYS A 85 7.28 8.85 -5.95
CA LYS A 85 8.38 7.99 -6.39
C LYS A 85 9.19 8.60 -7.55
N LYS A 86 8.52 9.31 -8.46
CA LYS A 86 9.15 9.99 -9.61
C LYS A 86 9.80 11.34 -9.26
N ILE A 87 9.38 11.97 -8.17
CA ILE A 87 9.95 13.24 -7.70
C ILE A 87 11.17 12.98 -6.82
N ILE A 88 11.09 11.96 -5.96
CA ILE A 88 12.09 11.71 -4.91
C ILE A 88 13.23 10.85 -5.42
N GLU A 89 12.97 9.89 -6.31
CA GLU A 89 13.95 9.03 -6.97
C GLU A 89 14.97 8.38 -6.03
N ARG A 90 14.55 7.99 -4.83
CA ARG A 90 15.42 7.38 -3.84
C ARG A 90 15.95 6.03 -4.34
N PRO A 91 17.29 5.79 -4.33
CA PRO A 91 17.84 4.48 -4.61
C PRO A 91 17.36 3.45 -3.57
N ARG A 92 17.48 2.17 -3.87
CA ARG A 92 17.12 1.11 -2.93
C ARG A 92 18.29 0.76 -2.01
N PRO A 93 18.02 0.08 -0.86
CA PRO A 93 19.07 -0.32 0.07
C PRO A 93 20.23 -1.04 -0.64
N PHE A 94 19.94 -2.02 -1.49
CA PHE A 94 20.95 -2.81 -2.20
C PHE A 94 21.73 -2.04 -3.28
N ASP A 95 21.28 -0.85 -3.70
CA ASP A 95 21.98 0.05 -4.63
C ASP A 95 22.72 1.19 -3.91
N THR A 96 22.75 1.17 -2.57
CA THR A 96 23.29 2.26 -1.76
C THR A 96 24.68 1.91 -1.22
N PRO A 97 25.66 2.84 -1.21
CA PRO A 97 26.95 2.59 -0.60
C PRO A 97 26.82 2.17 0.86
N GLY A 98 27.53 1.09 1.26
CA GLY A 98 27.44 0.52 2.60
C GLY A 98 26.33 -0.54 2.75
N ALA A 99 25.63 -0.90 1.68
CA ALA A 99 24.69 -2.01 1.66
C ALA A 99 25.38 -3.34 2.01
N LEU A 100 24.69 -4.18 2.77
CA LEU A 100 25.17 -5.54 3.11
C LEU A 100 24.93 -6.53 1.96
N LEU A 101 23.81 -6.38 1.25
CA LEU A 101 23.42 -7.22 0.12
C LEU A 101 23.42 -6.40 -1.16
N ASP A 102 23.80 -7.02 -2.27
CA ASP A 102 23.60 -6.51 -3.62
C ASP A 102 22.26 -7.01 -4.21
N GLY A 103 21.91 -6.49 -5.39
CA GLY A 103 20.65 -6.81 -6.03
C GLY A 103 20.50 -8.27 -6.49
N ASP A 104 21.60 -9.03 -6.58
CA ASP A 104 21.62 -10.43 -7.03
C ASP A 104 21.46 -11.39 -5.84
N SER A 105 21.72 -10.91 -4.63
CA SER A 105 21.63 -11.67 -3.37
C SER A 105 20.28 -11.60 -2.66
N LEU A 106 19.28 -10.96 -3.28
CA LEU A 106 17.96 -10.75 -2.68
C LEU A 106 17.13 -12.04 -2.68
N LEU A 107 16.24 -12.17 -1.67
CA LEU A 107 15.25 -13.26 -1.61
C LEU A 107 14.10 -13.12 -2.62
N VAL A 108 13.99 -11.99 -3.30
CA VAL A 108 12.96 -11.66 -4.29
C VAL A 108 13.59 -11.06 -5.54
N PRO A 109 12.92 -11.10 -6.70
CA PRO A 109 13.42 -10.45 -7.89
C PRO A 109 13.70 -8.97 -7.64
N ARG A 110 14.84 -8.47 -8.16
CA ARG A 110 15.26 -7.07 -8.04
C ARG A 110 14.17 -6.14 -8.58
N PRO A 111 13.59 -5.26 -7.73
CA PRO A 111 12.58 -4.32 -8.21
C PRO A 111 13.21 -3.21 -9.05
N GLY A 112 12.61 -2.91 -10.22
CA GLY A 112 13.15 -1.92 -11.16
C GLY A 112 12.77 -0.46 -10.89
N GLN A 113 11.98 -0.18 -9.83
CA GLN A 113 11.52 1.17 -9.50
C GLN A 113 12.25 1.72 -8.28
N PHE A 114 12.23 3.06 -8.09
CA PHE A 114 12.74 3.75 -6.90
C PHE A 114 12.13 3.23 -5.60
N SER A 115 12.81 3.47 -4.46
CA SER A 115 12.40 2.88 -3.18
C SER A 115 11.29 3.66 -2.47
N PHE A 116 11.32 4.98 -2.49
CA PHE A 116 10.42 5.82 -1.68
C PHE A 116 9.16 6.30 -2.43
N PRO A 117 7.99 6.23 -1.82
CA PRO A 117 7.63 5.44 -0.64
C PRO A 117 7.37 3.96 -1.01
N SER A 118 7.25 3.09 0.00
CA SER A 118 6.93 1.67 -0.21
C SER A 118 5.48 1.48 -0.71
N GLY A 119 5.33 1.02 -1.96
CA GLY A 119 4.02 0.77 -2.57
C GLY A 119 3.26 -0.38 -1.91
N HIS A 120 3.94 -1.49 -1.55
CA HIS A 120 3.36 -2.62 -0.81
C HIS A 120 2.75 -2.17 0.52
N THR A 121 3.50 -1.36 1.26
CA THR A 121 3.03 -0.80 2.53
C THR A 121 1.85 0.14 2.33
N GLY A 122 1.95 1.05 1.35
CA GLY A 122 0.90 2.02 1.05
C GLY A 122 -0.43 1.36 0.70
N SER A 123 -0.43 0.41 -0.24
CA SER A 123 -1.64 -0.33 -0.65
C SER A 123 -2.24 -1.14 0.50
N SER A 124 -1.38 -1.77 1.32
CA SER A 124 -1.82 -2.58 2.46
C SER A 124 -2.48 -1.73 3.54
N PHE A 125 -1.87 -0.62 3.95
CA PHE A 125 -2.44 0.26 4.95
C PHE A 125 -3.69 0.99 4.45
N ALA A 126 -3.74 1.43 3.18
CA ALA A 126 -4.93 2.05 2.60
C ALA A 126 -6.14 1.11 2.66
N SER A 127 -5.94 -0.16 2.31
CA SER A 127 -6.98 -1.18 2.33
C SER A 127 -7.40 -1.57 3.75
N ALA A 128 -6.45 -1.84 4.63
CA ALA A 128 -6.72 -2.24 6.00
C ALA A 128 -7.44 -1.14 6.80
N VAL A 129 -7.03 0.12 6.63
CA VAL A 129 -7.70 1.28 7.24
C VAL A 129 -9.12 1.43 6.70
N ALA A 130 -9.33 1.28 5.39
CA ALA A 130 -10.68 1.31 4.82
C ALA A 130 -11.59 0.24 5.45
N ILE A 131 -11.09 -0.97 5.71
CA ILE A 131 -11.84 -2.05 6.35
C ILE A 131 -12.15 -1.71 7.82
N VAL A 132 -11.14 -1.30 8.60
CA VAL A 132 -11.28 -1.10 10.06
C VAL A 132 -12.25 0.02 10.40
N LEU A 133 -12.41 1.01 9.52
CA LEU A 133 -13.36 2.12 9.69
C LEU A 133 -14.83 1.68 9.59
N TYR A 134 -15.11 0.53 8.97
CA TYR A 134 -16.45 -0.05 8.89
C TYR A 134 -16.64 -1.23 9.83
N ASP A 135 -15.62 -2.07 10.00
CA ASP A 135 -15.69 -3.27 10.85
C ASP A 135 -14.32 -3.54 11.49
N ARG A 136 -14.23 -3.34 12.80
CA ARG A 136 -13.00 -3.57 13.56
C ARG A 136 -12.63 -5.05 13.67
N LYS A 137 -13.62 -5.98 13.62
CA LYS A 137 -13.34 -7.41 13.80
C LYS A 137 -12.52 -7.98 12.65
N ILE A 138 -12.80 -7.54 11.41
CA ILE A 138 -12.04 -7.94 10.23
C ILE A 138 -10.92 -6.93 9.90
N GLY A 139 -11.06 -5.67 10.29
CA GLY A 139 -10.09 -4.62 10.03
C GLY A 139 -8.81 -4.76 10.88
N ILE A 140 -8.89 -5.23 12.14
CA ILE A 140 -7.70 -5.46 12.97
C ILE A 140 -6.82 -6.57 12.38
N PRO A 141 -7.33 -7.75 12.01
CA PRO A 141 -6.54 -8.74 11.28
C PRO A 141 -5.96 -8.21 9.97
N ALA A 142 -6.69 -7.38 9.23
CA ALA A 142 -6.17 -6.74 8.01
C ALA A 142 -5.01 -5.78 8.30
N LEU A 143 -5.06 -5.00 9.41
CA LEU A 143 -3.95 -4.15 9.83
C LEU A 143 -2.72 -4.97 10.27
N ILE A 144 -2.92 -6.11 10.93
CA ILE A 144 -1.82 -7.02 11.27
C ILE A 144 -1.17 -7.55 10.00
N LEU A 145 -1.96 -7.99 9.01
CA LEU A 145 -1.43 -8.43 7.72
C LEU A 145 -0.70 -7.30 7.00
N ALA A 146 -1.24 -6.07 7.01
CA ALA A 146 -0.59 -4.91 6.42
C ALA A 146 0.77 -4.61 7.08
N ALA A 147 0.87 -4.73 8.41
CA ALA A 147 2.12 -4.57 9.15
C ALA A 147 3.13 -5.69 8.83
N LEU A 148 2.67 -6.94 8.68
CA LEU A 148 3.53 -8.06 8.29
C LEU A 148 4.06 -7.88 6.86
N ILE A 149 3.21 -7.44 5.90
CA ILE A 149 3.64 -7.12 4.53
C ILE A 149 4.64 -5.96 4.56
N ALA A 150 4.39 -4.91 5.36
CA ALA A 150 5.30 -3.79 5.51
C ALA A 150 6.67 -4.22 6.05
N PHE A 151 6.70 -5.01 7.12
CA PHE A 151 7.93 -5.55 7.70
C PHE A 151 8.67 -6.48 6.73
N SER A 152 7.95 -7.30 5.96
CA SER A 152 8.57 -8.19 4.97
C SER A 152 9.44 -7.44 3.96
N ARG A 153 9.11 -6.15 3.66
CA ARG A 153 9.89 -5.34 2.71
C ARG A 153 11.28 -4.96 3.25
N LEU A 154 11.41 -4.82 4.56
CA LEU A 154 12.70 -4.65 5.24
C LEU A 154 13.45 -5.97 5.27
N TYR A 155 12.74 -7.04 5.62
CA TYR A 155 13.32 -8.39 5.69
C TYR A 155 13.94 -8.83 4.35
N VAL A 156 13.25 -8.60 3.22
CA VAL A 156 13.78 -8.93 1.89
C VAL A 156 14.72 -7.85 1.31
N TYR A 157 15.11 -6.83 2.11
CA TYR A 157 16.11 -5.82 1.82
C TYR A 157 15.83 -4.92 0.60
N VAL A 158 14.56 -4.63 0.32
CA VAL A 158 14.18 -3.86 -0.88
C VAL A 158 13.63 -2.46 -0.58
N HIS A 159 13.41 -2.13 0.68
CA HIS A 159 12.97 -0.82 1.16
C HIS A 159 13.64 -0.47 2.47
N PHE A 160 13.94 0.80 2.66
CA PHE A 160 14.37 1.36 3.93
C PHE A 160 13.22 1.48 4.94
N PRO A 161 13.51 1.45 6.25
CA PRO A 161 12.52 1.73 7.30
C PRO A 161 11.72 2.99 7.06
N THR A 162 12.36 4.09 6.64
CA THR A 162 11.67 5.36 6.35
C THR A 162 10.77 5.28 5.12
N ASP A 163 11.07 4.46 4.09
CA ASP A 163 10.16 4.19 2.96
C ASP A 163 8.90 3.50 3.42
N VAL A 164 9.04 2.53 4.32
CA VAL A 164 7.95 1.75 4.91
C VAL A 164 7.08 2.65 5.79
N MET A 165 7.69 3.48 6.65
CA MET A 165 6.95 4.46 7.47
C MET A 165 6.17 5.45 6.61
N ALA A 166 6.79 6.02 5.58
CA ALA A 166 6.13 6.93 4.65
C ALA A 166 4.99 6.23 3.90
N GLY A 167 5.18 4.99 3.46
CA GLY A 167 4.15 4.16 2.85
C GLY A 167 2.96 3.93 3.79
N ALA A 168 3.22 3.61 5.07
CA ALA A 168 2.17 3.41 6.08
C ALA A 168 1.37 4.70 6.35
N ILE A 169 2.05 5.84 6.45
CA ILE A 169 1.40 7.15 6.62
C ILE A 169 0.55 7.47 5.39
N LEU A 170 1.13 7.39 4.19
CA LEU A 170 0.42 7.65 2.94
C LEU A 170 -0.80 6.74 2.78
N GLY A 171 -0.64 5.43 3.00
CA GLY A 171 -1.73 4.46 2.92
C GLY A 171 -2.83 4.77 3.93
N THR A 172 -2.48 5.05 5.18
CA THR A 172 -3.44 5.45 6.22
C THR A 172 -4.24 6.69 5.81
N LEU A 173 -3.54 7.74 5.37
CA LEU A 173 -4.20 8.98 4.90
C LEU A 173 -5.08 8.73 3.68
N SER A 174 -4.64 7.87 2.74
CA SER A 174 -5.42 7.49 1.56
C SER A 174 -6.70 6.74 1.93
N GLY A 175 -6.62 5.79 2.87
CA GLY A 175 -7.78 5.05 3.39
C GLY A 175 -8.78 5.96 4.10
N LEU A 176 -8.30 6.89 4.94
CA LEU A 176 -9.10 7.91 5.61
C LEU A 176 -9.77 8.85 4.59
N ALA A 177 -9.00 9.38 3.64
CA ALA A 177 -9.52 10.25 2.59
C ALA A 177 -10.61 9.56 1.76
N ALA A 178 -10.38 8.31 1.35
CA ALA A 178 -11.36 7.50 0.63
C ALA A 178 -12.66 7.30 1.43
N PHE A 179 -12.54 7.03 2.74
CA PHE A 179 -13.69 6.87 3.63
C PHE A 179 -14.54 8.15 3.72
N PHE A 180 -13.89 9.31 3.93
CA PHE A 180 -14.60 10.58 4.01
C PHE A 180 -15.20 11.01 2.67
N LEU A 181 -14.47 10.80 1.55
CA LEU A 181 -14.98 11.05 0.20
C LEU A 181 -16.21 10.20 -0.10
N TRP A 182 -16.18 8.90 0.23
CA TRP A 182 -17.33 8.02 0.07
C TRP A 182 -18.54 8.52 0.89
N ARG A 183 -18.38 8.68 2.20
CA ARG A 183 -19.48 9.06 3.09
C ARG A 183 -20.08 10.44 2.80
N LYS A 184 -19.24 11.43 2.49
CA LYS A 184 -19.68 12.82 2.36
C LYS A 184 -20.32 13.11 0.99
N TRP A 185 -19.76 12.52 -0.07
CA TRP A 185 -20.08 12.90 -1.45
C TRP A 185 -20.67 11.76 -2.27
N LEU A 186 -19.97 10.64 -2.36
CA LEU A 186 -20.28 9.59 -3.34
C LEU A 186 -21.51 8.77 -2.94
N GLU A 187 -21.69 8.46 -1.65
CA GLU A 187 -22.86 7.70 -1.19
C GLU A 187 -24.17 8.40 -1.55
N LYS A 188 -24.26 9.71 -1.34
CA LYS A 188 -25.45 10.51 -1.70
C LYS A 188 -25.71 10.53 -3.20
N LEU A 189 -24.65 10.63 -4.02
CA LEU A 189 -24.77 10.64 -5.48
C LEU A 189 -25.23 9.28 -6.02
N VAL A 190 -24.65 8.19 -5.49
CA VAL A 190 -24.99 6.82 -5.88
C VAL A 190 -26.44 6.49 -5.51
N VAL A 191 -26.85 6.80 -4.27
CA VAL A 191 -28.23 6.55 -3.80
C VAL A 191 -29.21 7.39 -4.60
N LYS A 192 -28.91 8.67 -4.86
CA LYS A 192 -29.78 9.56 -5.66
C LYS A 192 -29.89 9.09 -7.12
N GLY A 193 -28.78 8.69 -7.72
CA GLY A 193 -28.75 8.15 -9.09
C GLY A 193 -29.52 6.84 -9.20
N TRP A 194 -29.35 5.92 -8.25
CA TRP A 194 -30.08 4.65 -8.18
C TRP A 194 -31.59 4.87 -8.07
N ASN A 195 -32.02 5.72 -7.15
CA ASN A 195 -33.44 6.05 -7.00
C ASN A 195 -34.05 6.70 -8.26
N LYS A 196 -33.27 7.48 -8.99
CA LYS A 196 -33.72 8.08 -10.26
C LYS A 196 -33.92 7.05 -11.37
N LEU A 197 -33.01 6.06 -11.46
CA LEU A 197 -33.07 4.98 -12.47
C LEU A 197 -34.24 4.03 -12.20
N PHE A 198 -34.47 3.65 -10.93
CA PHE A 198 -35.55 2.72 -10.59
C PHE A 198 -36.94 3.35 -10.52
N LYS A 199 -37.07 4.67 -10.21
CA LYS A 199 -38.35 5.39 -10.38
C LYS A 199 -38.83 5.47 -11.83
N LYS A 200 -37.89 5.52 -12.77
CA LYS A 200 -38.24 5.59 -14.21
C LYS A 200 -38.86 4.28 -14.72
N HIS A 201 -38.42 3.13 -14.21
CA HIS A 201 -38.96 1.81 -14.59
C HIS A 201 -40.33 1.49 -13.99
N THR A 202 -40.71 2.15 -12.89
CA THR A 202 -42.05 1.92 -12.26
C THR A 202 -43.14 2.74 -12.93
N ILE A 203 -42.81 3.76 -13.70
CA ILE A 203 -43.80 4.64 -14.37
C ILE A 203 -44.13 4.18 -15.81
N GLU A 204 -43.29 3.30 -16.42
CA GLU A 204 -43.51 2.79 -17.77
C GLU A 204 -44.38 1.51 -17.81
N HIS A 205 -44.88 1.04 -16.68
CA HIS A 205 -45.76 -0.15 -16.57
C HIS A 205 -47.09 0.13 -15.87
N ILE A 206 -47.58 1.40 -15.86
CA ILE A 206 -48.94 1.80 -15.52
C ILE A 206 -49.54 2.48 -16.73
#